data_87ec8fd057d21c193a2d8a1b5156d18e
#
_entry.id   87ec8fd057d21c193a2d8a1b5156d18e
#
_cell.length_a   1.000
_cell.length_b   1.000
_cell.length_c   1.000
_cell.angle_alpha   90.00
_cell.angle_beta   90.00
_cell.angle_gamma   90.00
#
_symmetry.space_group_name_H-M   'P 1'
#
loop_
_entity.id
_entity.type
_entity.pdbx_description
1 polymer ?
#
loop_
_entity_poly.entity_id
_entity_poly.type
_entity_poly.pdbx_seq_one_letter_code
_entity_poly.pdbx_strand_id
1 'polypeptide(L)'
;MFTKNKFRELIFEINKLLEEFPKSFRLYLIKGLAQKNLNDFVGAISSLEKSIKINPEFAQSYNNYGVLLEKIGNYENALENYKKAISLNKKLIEAYNNIGLIYKHLGDIELAKSFFEKAIGIDSGFLQSYYNLAMIIKHNGEEKHIPPLLSFTNKNDLDYTQKTFLNFALGKIYEDLEDFDLSFHYYKQGNDIKKKLSPNASIERKNFFLFTKKQFLKYDAIKNIQTNNIKRTKDKPIFIVGMPRSGTTLVEQILSSHSKIYGCGELFHIQNGIQHTKMHTSEVNHIKLNDLRNYYFKNIETMNFSEDYFIDKMPFNFRFLGHIINSFPESIIIHLRRDPIATCWSNFKTNFDDVQLSYSNDLLELAEYFKLYKDLMDFWNKKFPGRIYELTYEELIENQEKETRRLINYIGLEWEESCLDFHLNNRVIKTASSTQVREKIFKNSSLKWKKYDKHLDVLKNQF
;
A
#
# COMPACT_ATOMS: atom_id res chain seq x y z
N MET A 1 5.12 10.24 16.06
CA MET A 1 6.18 10.28 17.10
C MET A 1 5.70 9.75 18.46
N PHE A 2 4.57 10.20 18.98
CA PHE A 2 4.05 9.78 20.30
C PHE A 2 3.88 8.25 20.48
N THR A 3 3.42 7.56 19.44
CA THR A 3 3.21 6.11 19.48
C THR A 3 4.52 5.31 19.49
N LYS A 4 5.55 5.75 18.78
CA LYS A 4 6.86 5.06 18.78
C LYS A 4 7.58 5.13 20.13
N ASN A 5 7.45 6.23 20.87
CA ASN A 5 8.03 6.34 22.20
C ASN A 5 7.35 5.38 23.18
N LYS A 6 6.03 5.23 23.13
CA LYS A 6 5.29 4.26 23.95
C LYS A 6 5.73 2.81 23.71
N PHE A 7 6.02 2.42 22.47
CA PHE A 7 6.55 1.08 22.20
C PHE A 7 7.98 0.88 22.72
N ARG A 8 8.83 1.91 22.71
CA ARG A 8 10.17 1.85 23.31
C ARG A 8 10.10 1.72 24.83
N GLU A 9 9.25 2.51 25.48
CA GLU A 9 8.97 2.42 26.91
C GLU A 9 8.43 1.02 27.27
N LEU A 10 7.47 0.51 26.49
CA LEU A 10 6.92 -0.83 26.68
C LEU A 10 8.01 -1.91 26.60
N ILE A 11 8.91 -1.85 25.60
CA ILE A 11 10.03 -2.82 25.47
C ILE A 11 10.95 -2.71 26.66
N PHE A 12 11.24 -1.51 27.17
CA PHE A 12 12.09 -1.30 28.34
C PHE A 12 11.48 -1.95 29.59
N GLU A 13 10.18 -1.75 29.85
CA GLU A 13 9.51 -2.38 30.99
C GLU A 13 9.40 -3.90 30.84
N ILE A 14 9.14 -4.39 29.62
CA ILE A 14 9.15 -5.84 29.35
C ILE A 14 10.52 -6.45 29.63
N ASN A 15 11.63 -5.75 29.30
CA ASN A 15 12.97 -6.28 29.56
C ASN A 15 13.23 -6.44 31.07
N LYS A 16 12.78 -5.49 31.90
CA LYS A 16 12.86 -5.64 33.38
C LYS A 16 12.06 -6.85 33.87
N LEU A 17 10.83 -6.99 33.36
CA LEU A 17 9.99 -8.15 33.75
C LEU A 17 10.60 -9.48 33.28
N LEU A 18 11.33 -9.50 32.17
CA LEU A 18 12.02 -10.70 31.70
C LEU A 18 13.24 -11.07 32.55
N GLU A 19 13.82 -10.16 33.33
CA GLU A 19 14.84 -10.49 34.34
C GLU A 19 14.22 -11.32 35.47
N GLU A 20 12.99 -10.99 35.89
CA GLU A 20 12.25 -11.73 36.92
C GLU A 20 11.56 -12.99 36.37
N PHE A 21 11.04 -12.90 35.12
CA PHE A 21 10.25 -13.97 34.49
C PHE A 21 10.85 -14.42 33.14
N PRO A 22 12.09 -14.98 33.09
CA PRO A 22 12.80 -15.26 31.85
C PRO A 22 12.14 -16.33 30.96
N LYS A 23 11.20 -17.12 31.50
CA LYS A 23 10.42 -18.14 30.78
C LYS A 23 8.99 -17.72 30.46
N SER A 24 8.68 -16.44 30.51
CA SER A 24 7.33 -15.94 30.17
C SER A 24 7.17 -15.79 28.66
N PHE A 25 6.53 -16.75 28.00
CA PHE A 25 6.24 -16.70 26.56
C PHE A 25 5.38 -15.48 26.20
N ARG A 26 4.49 -15.03 27.11
CA ARG A 26 3.63 -13.86 26.88
C ARG A 26 4.43 -12.56 26.82
N LEU A 27 5.45 -12.38 27.65
CA LEU A 27 6.31 -11.20 27.62
C LEU A 27 7.11 -11.18 26.30
N TYR A 28 7.64 -12.30 25.85
CA TYR A 28 8.30 -12.39 24.53
C TYR A 28 7.34 -12.10 23.38
N LEU A 29 6.09 -12.58 23.43
CA LEU A 29 5.08 -12.28 22.44
C LEU A 29 4.81 -10.77 22.35
N ILE A 30 4.55 -10.10 23.48
CA ILE A 30 4.25 -8.66 23.51
C ILE A 30 5.48 -7.85 23.08
N LYS A 31 6.69 -8.27 23.48
CA LYS A 31 7.95 -7.67 23.03
C LYS A 31 8.08 -7.74 21.51
N GLY A 32 7.86 -8.90 20.91
CA GLY A 32 7.89 -9.08 19.45
C GLY A 32 6.89 -8.20 18.72
N LEU A 33 5.68 -8.06 19.25
CA LEU A 33 4.66 -7.16 18.69
C LEU A 33 5.07 -5.69 18.79
N ALA A 34 5.65 -5.27 19.90
CA ALA A 34 6.15 -3.90 20.08
C ALA A 34 7.31 -3.60 19.12
N GLN A 35 8.26 -4.54 18.97
CA GLN A 35 9.38 -4.44 18.04
C GLN A 35 8.91 -4.38 16.58
N LYS A 36 7.92 -5.21 16.19
CA LYS A 36 7.27 -5.15 14.86
C LYS A 36 6.73 -3.75 14.57
N ASN A 37 6.08 -3.11 15.55
CA ASN A 37 5.53 -1.76 15.39
C ASN A 37 6.62 -0.67 15.30
N LEU A 38 7.82 -0.93 15.81
CA LEU A 38 9.00 -0.08 15.64
C LEU A 38 9.76 -0.35 14.33
N ASN A 39 9.32 -1.34 13.54
CA ASN A 39 10.02 -1.91 12.37
C ASN A 39 11.38 -2.56 12.72
N ASP A 40 11.59 -2.94 13.99
CA ASP A 40 12.69 -3.81 14.41
C ASP A 40 12.32 -5.27 14.12
N PHE A 41 12.41 -5.65 12.84
CA PHE A 41 11.96 -6.98 12.39
C PHE A 41 12.86 -8.09 12.90
N VAL A 42 14.17 -7.84 13.00
CA VAL A 42 15.13 -8.83 13.52
C VAL A 42 14.86 -9.14 15.01
N GLY A 43 14.69 -8.11 15.81
CA GLY A 43 14.31 -8.28 17.21
C GLY A 43 12.94 -8.93 17.38
N ALA A 44 11.97 -8.57 16.53
CA ALA A 44 10.63 -9.14 16.56
C ALA A 44 10.64 -10.66 16.25
N ILE A 45 11.38 -11.08 15.21
CA ILE A 45 11.58 -12.50 14.87
C ILE A 45 12.13 -13.24 16.09
N SER A 46 13.26 -12.79 16.64
CA SER A 46 13.92 -13.43 17.80
C SER A 46 12.98 -13.55 19.02
N SER A 47 12.18 -12.51 19.28
CA SER A 47 11.23 -12.51 20.40
C SER A 47 10.07 -13.48 20.19
N LEU A 48 9.49 -13.52 18.98
CA LEU A 48 8.38 -14.43 18.67
C LEU A 48 8.84 -15.90 18.63
N GLU A 49 10.02 -16.19 18.10
CA GLU A 49 10.62 -17.53 18.15
C GLU A 49 10.86 -18.01 19.59
N LYS A 50 11.34 -17.11 20.47
CA LYS A 50 11.46 -17.42 21.90
C LYS A 50 10.10 -17.72 22.55
N SER A 51 9.06 -16.93 22.20
CA SER A 51 7.70 -17.20 22.68
C SER A 51 7.23 -18.59 22.28
N ILE A 52 7.40 -18.97 21.00
CA ILE A 52 7.05 -20.29 20.47
C ILE A 52 7.86 -21.40 21.15
N LYS A 53 9.18 -21.20 21.30
CA LYS A 53 10.05 -22.18 21.94
C LYS A 53 9.66 -22.47 23.40
N ILE A 54 9.23 -21.45 24.14
CA ILE A 54 8.83 -21.60 25.57
C ILE A 54 7.45 -22.26 25.66
N ASN A 55 6.50 -21.89 24.81
CA ASN A 55 5.19 -22.52 24.77
C ASN A 55 4.77 -22.83 23.31
N PRO A 56 5.12 -24.04 22.80
CA PRO A 56 4.79 -24.44 21.44
C PRO A 56 3.32 -24.74 21.19
N GLU A 57 2.49 -24.80 22.22
CA GLU A 57 1.02 -25.05 22.11
C GLU A 57 0.21 -23.74 22.06
N PHE A 58 0.85 -22.57 22.16
CA PHE A 58 0.14 -21.30 22.17
C PHE A 58 -0.08 -20.78 20.75
N ALA A 59 -1.24 -21.05 20.17
CA ALA A 59 -1.64 -20.73 18.80
C ALA A 59 -1.38 -19.25 18.39
N GLN A 60 -1.63 -18.31 19.31
CA GLN A 60 -1.48 -16.89 19.03
C GLN A 60 -0.03 -16.47 18.71
N SER A 61 0.98 -17.16 19.27
CA SER A 61 2.39 -16.88 18.94
C SER A 61 2.70 -17.21 17.49
N TYR A 62 2.19 -18.31 16.96
CA TYR A 62 2.32 -18.69 15.55
C TYR A 62 1.58 -17.73 14.64
N ASN A 63 0.34 -17.33 14.99
CA ASN A 63 -0.39 -16.36 14.21
C ASN A 63 0.35 -15.02 14.12
N ASN A 64 0.86 -14.50 15.23
CA ASN A 64 1.61 -13.25 15.26
C ASN A 64 2.95 -13.34 14.55
N TYR A 65 3.60 -14.51 14.58
CA TYR A 65 4.81 -14.75 13.79
C TYR A 65 4.49 -14.79 12.29
N GLY A 66 3.39 -15.44 11.89
CA GLY A 66 2.88 -15.38 10.53
C GLY A 66 2.63 -13.95 10.03
N VAL A 67 2.00 -13.09 10.85
CA VAL A 67 1.79 -11.66 10.53
C VAL A 67 3.12 -10.92 10.33
N LEU A 68 4.14 -11.22 11.12
CA LEU A 68 5.47 -10.63 10.95
C LEU A 68 6.13 -11.10 9.65
N LEU A 69 6.10 -12.42 9.38
CA LEU A 69 6.65 -13.03 8.17
C LEU A 69 5.98 -12.48 6.90
N GLU A 70 4.65 -12.34 6.93
CA GLU A 70 3.90 -11.69 5.84
C GLU A 70 4.35 -10.24 5.62
N LYS A 71 4.57 -9.49 6.71
CA LYS A 71 5.02 -8.09 6.62
C LYS A 71 6.37 -7.95 5.95
N ILE A 72 7.29 -8.90 6.17
CA ILE A 72 8.62 -8.93 5.53
C ILE A 72 8.63 -9.67 4.18
N GLY A 73 7.48 -10.12 3.68
CA GLY A 73 7.35 -10.75 2.37
C GLY A 73 7.56 -12.27 2.33
N ASN A 74 7.76 -12.90 3.47
CA ASN A 74 7.96 -14.36 3.57
C ASN A 74 6.59 -15.08 3.68
N TYR A 75 5.87 -15.17 2.56
CA TYR A 75 4.49 -15.68 2.53
C TYR A 75 4.38 -17.18 2.77
N GLU A 76 5.35 -17.96 2.32
CA GLU A 76 5.37 -19.40 2.49
C GLU A 76 5.44 -19.75 3.98
N ASN A 77 6.43 -19.24 4.67
CA ASN A 77 6.57 -19.45 6.11
C ASN A 77 5.42 -18.81 6.91
N ALA A 78 4.83 -17.69 6.43
CA ALA A 78 3.64 -17.11 7.05
C ALA A 78 2.45 -18.07 6.98
N LEU A 79 2.18 -18.68 5.81
CA LEU A 79 1.12 -19.68 5.63
C LEU A 79 1.32 -20.90 6.52
N GLU A 80 2.55 -21.42 6.65
CA GLU A 80 2.87 -22.53 7.55
C GLU A 80 2.54 -22.19 9.01
N ASN A 81 2.95 -21.00 9.46
CA ASN A 81 2.69 -20.56 10.83
C ASN A 81 1.18 -20.33 11.09
N TYR A 82 0.44 -19.77 10.15
CA TYR A 82 -1.02 -19.65 10.27
C TYR A 82 -1.71 -21.02 10.30
N LYS A 83 -1.29 -21.99 9.45
CA LYS A 83 -1.80 -23.37 9.48
C LYS A 83 -1.51 -24.06 10.81
N LYS A 84 -0.30 -23.86 11.36
CA LYS A 84 0.06 -24.36 12.69
C LYS A 84 -0.83 -23.74 13.77
N ALA A 85 -1.07 -22.41 13.72
CA ALA A 85 -1.96 -21.73 14.64
C ALA A 85 -3.38 -22.32 14.62
N ILE A 86 -3.95 -22.57 13.42
CA ILE A 86 -5.25 -23.22 13.25
C ILE A 86 -5.26 -24.66 13.78
N SER A 87 -4.17 -25.42 13.58
CA SER A 87 -4.09 -26.80 14.10
C SER A 87 -4.13 -26.84 15.62
N LEU A 88 -3.56 -25.84 16.30
CA LEU A 88 -3.57 -25.69 17.75
C LEU A 88 -4.89 -25.10 18.28
N ASN A 89 -5.48 -24.18 17.55
CA ASN A 89 -6.77 -23.57 17.90
C ASN A 89 -7.64 -23.38 16.64
N LYS A 90 -8.55 -24.34 16.42
CA LYS A 90 -9.48 -24.31 15.28
C LYS A 90 -10.47 -23.13 15.29
N LYS A 91 -10.56 -22.39 16.40
CA LYS A 91 -11.41 -21.19 16.51
C LYS A 91 -10.63 -19.89 16.41
N LEU A 92 -9.34 -19.92 16.04
CA LEU A 92 -8.53 -18.71 15.87
C LEU A 92 -8.87 -18.03 14.53
N ILE A 93 -9.89 -17.20 14.56
CA ILE A 93 -10.52 -16.58 13.38
C ILE A 93 -9.52 -15.75 12.57
N GLU A 94 -8.67 -14.99 13.25
CA GLU A 94 -7.67 -14.13 12.64
C GLU A 94 -6.73 -14.92 11.73
N ALA A 95 -6.37 -16.15 12.11
CA ALA A 95 -5.50 -16.97 11.28
C ALA A 95 -6.16 -17.40 9.96
N TYR A 96 -7.47 -17.71 9.96
CA TYR A 96 -8.20 -17.97 8.72
C TYR A 96 -8.28 -16.73 7.85
N ASN A 97 -8.60 -15.56 8.43
CA ASN A 97 -8.64 -14.30 7.70
C ASN A 97 -7.28 -13.95 7.08
N ASN A 98 -6.19 -14.14 7.82
CA ASN A 98 -4.84 -13.87 7.37
C ASN A 98 -4.42 -14.80 6.22
N ILE A 99 -4.76 -16.08 6.27
CA ILE A 99 -4.54 -17.02 5.16
C ILE A 99 -5.32 -16.53 3.93
N GLY A 100 -6.59 -16.13 4.10
CA GLY A 100 -7.39 -15.58 3.02
C GLY A 100 -6.75 -14.34 2.37
N LEU A 101 -6.16 -13.44 3.17
CA LEU A 101 -5.44 -12.27 2.66
C LEU A 101 -4.20 -12.67 1.85
N ILE A 102 -3.42 -13.66 2.29
CA ILE A 102 -2.27 -14.14 1.51
C ILE A 102 -2.73 -14.72 0.16
N TYR A 103 -3.75 -15.58 0.14
CA TYR A 103 -4.26 -16.12 -1.12
C TYR A 103 -4.82 -15.05 -2.04
N LYS A 104 -5.48 -14.02 -1.50
CA LYS A 104 -5.87 -12.82 -2.27
C LYS A 104 -4.65 -12.13 -2.90
N HIS A 105 -3.56 -11.94 -2.15
CA HIS A 105 -2.32 -11.34 -2.66
C HIS A 105 -1.61 -12.20 -3.71
N LEU A 106 -1.70 -13.52 -3.57
CA LEU A 106 -1.22 -14.50 -4.56
C LEU A 106 -2.15 -14.59 -5.80
N GLY A 107 -3.40 -14.12 -5.70
CA GLY A 107 -4.39 -14.15 -6.77
C GLY A 107 -5.25 -15.42 -6.80
N ASP A 108 -5.12 -16.27 -5.81
CA ASP A 108 -6.01 -17.44 -5.67
C ASP A 108 -7.30 -17.01 -4.95
N ILE A 109 -8.22 -16.48 -5.77
CA ILE A 109 -9.47 -15.90 -5.27
C ILE A 109 -10.40 -16.95 -4.66
N GLU A 110 -10.42 -18.16 -5.20
CA GLU A 110 -11.27 -19.24 -4.67
C GLU A 110 -10.80 -19.71 -3.28
N LEU A 111 -9.49 -19.89 -3.10
CA LEU A 111 -8.95 -20.18 -1.78
C LEU A 111 -9.17 -19.01 -0.82
N ALA A 112 -8.92 -17.78 -1.25
CA ALA A 112 -9.16 -16.59 -0.41
C ALA A 112 -10.62 -16.55 0.08
N LYS A 113 -11.59 -16.74 -0.82
CA LYS A 113 -13.02 -16.81 -0.53
C LYS A 113 -13.32 -17.89 0.50
N SER A 114 -12.83 -19.13 0.26
CA SER A 114 -13.05 -20.27 1.17
C SER A 114 -12.56 -19.96 2.60
N PHE A 115 -11.40 -19.30 2.74
CA PHE A 115 -10.86 -18.98 4.06
C PHE A 115 -11.61 -17.84 4.74
N PHE A 116 -12.09 -16.81 4.01
CA PHE A 116 -12.95 -15.78 4.59
C PHE A 116 -14.31 -16.34 5.01
N GLU A 117 -14.91 -17.22 4.22
CA GLU A 117 -16.17 -17.91 4.58
C GLU A 117 -16.00 -18.80 5.81
N LYS A 118 -14.87 -19.50 5.96
CA LYS A 118 -14.56 -20.25 7.19
C LYS A 118 -14.46 -19.34 8.41
N ALA A 119 -13.79 -18.19 8.27
CA ALA A 119 -13.71 -17.21 9.38
C ALA A 119 -15.09 -16.70 9.79
N ILE A 120 -15.96 -16.36 8.82
CA ILE A 120 -17.35 -15.95 9.04
C ILE A 120 -18.16 -17.08 9.70
N GLY A 121 -17.94 -18.33 9.30
CA GLY A 121 -18.62 -19.50 9.87
C GLY A 121 -18.22 -19.79 11.33
N ILE A 122 -17.00 -19.42 11.74
CA ILE A 122 -16.54 -19.55 13.14
C ILE A 122 -17.13 -18.44 14.01
N ASP A 123 -17.11 -17.22 13.53
CA ASP A 123 -17.72 -16.06 14.19
C ASP A 123 -18.36 -15.13 13.16
N SER A 124 -19.68 -15.15 13.12
CA SER A 124 -20.46 -14.26 12.26
C SER A 124 -20.34 -12.77 12.63
N GLY A 125 -19.75 -12.44 13.78
CA GLY A 125 -19.47 -11.06 14.21
C GLY A 125 -18.12 -10.50 13.69
N PHE A 126 -17.30 -11.32 13.04
CA PHE A 126 -15.98 -10.88 12.55
C PHE A 126 -16.08 -10.12 11.22
N LEU A 127 -16.53 -8.86 11.28
CA LEU A 127 -16.88 -8.02 10.13
C LEU A 127 -15.71 -7.77 9.16
N GLN A 128 -14.46 -7.92 9.60
CA GLN A 128 -13.29 -7.82 8.73
C GLN A 128 -13.29 -8.87 7.61
N SER A 129 -13.71 -10.12 7.91
CA SER A 129 -13.80 -11.17 6.89
C SER A 129 -14.94 -10.92 5.90
N TYR A 130 -16.06 -10.34 6.33
CA TYR A 130 -17.10 -9.90 5.39
C TYR A 130 -16.60 -8.83 4.44
N TYR A 131 -15.86 -7.83 4.96
CA TYR A 131 -15.24 -6.81 4.13
C TYR A 131 -14.26 -7.42 3.13
N ASN A 132 -13.37 -8.29 3.59
CA ASN A 132 -12.38 -8.93 2.72
C ASN A 132 -13.03 -9.79 1.64
N LEU A 133 -14.08 -10.53 1.98
CA LEU A 133 -14.88 -11.33 1.05
C LEU A 133 -15.58 -10.43 0.02
N ALA A 134 -16.23 -9.36 0.48
CA ALA A 134 -16.92 -8.42 -0.40
C ALA A 134 -15.97 -7.78 -1.43
N MET A 135 -14.70 -7.54 -1.06
CA MET A 135 -13.72 -6.93 -1.96
C MET A 135 -13.18 -7.86 -3.06
N ILE A 136 -13.37 -9.18 -2.95
CA ILE A 136 -12.79 -10.15 -3.91
C ILE A 136 -13.81 -10.83 -4.81
N ILE A 137 -15.11 -10.76 -4.50
CA ILE A 137 -16.17 -11.34 -5.31
C ILE A 137 -17.05 -10.25 -5.93
N LYS A 138 -17.76 -10.59 -6.99
CA LYS A 138 -18.86 -9.80 -7.54
C LYS A 138 -20.17 -10.33 -6.97
N HIS A 139 -21.00 -9.44 -6.43
CA HIS A 139 -22.27 -9.81 -5.79
C HIS A 139 -23.44 -9.75 -6.78
N ASN A 140 -24.41 -10.67 -6.59
CA ASN A 140 -25.68 -10.68 -7.32
C ASN A 140 -26.90 -10.58 -6.38
N GLY A 141 -26.69 -10.49 -5.06
CA GLY A 141 -27.73 -10.35 -4.04
C GLY A 141 -28.19 -11.66 -3.41
N GLU A 142 -27.75 -12.81 -3.91
CA GLU A 142 -28.18 -14.14 -3.44
C GLU A 142 -27.20 -14.77 -2.43
N GLU A 143 -26.08 -14.08 -2.14
CA GLU A 143 -25.01 -14.62 -1.31
C GLU A 143 -25.46 -14.74 0.16
N LYS A 144 -25.26 -15.93 0.74
CA LYS A 144 -25.65 -16.28 2.12
C LYS A 144 -25.07 -15.36 3.20
N HIS A 145 -23.99 -14.66 2.92
CA HIS A 145 -23.36 -13.76 3.88
C HIS A 145 -24.00 -12.36 3.92
N ILE A 146 -24.82 -11.98 2.92
CA ILE A 146 -25.46 -10.65 2.86
C ILE A 146 -26.51 -10.47 3.97
N PRO A 147 -27.49 -11.37 4.17
CA PRO A 147 -28.49 -11.17 5.25
C PRO A 147 -27.89 -11.05 6.65
N PRO A 148 -26.92 -11.90 7.09
CA PRO A 148 -26.23 -11.70 8.35
C PRO A 148 -25.53 -10.35 8.44
N LEU A 149 -24.83 -9.92 7.36
CA LEU A 149 -24.13 -8.63 7.32
C LEU A 149 -25.12 -7.46 7.52
N LEU A 150 -26.26 -7.49 6.83
CA LEU A 150 -27.30 -6.47 6.96
C LEU A 150 -27.87 -6.39 8.39
N SER A 151 -27.94 -7.51 9.12
CA SER A 151 -28.43 -7.51 10.50
C SER A 151 -27.58 -6.65 11.45
N PHE A 152 -26.30 -6.44 11.12
CA PHE A 152 -25.39 -5.58 11.91
C PHE A 152 -25.68 -4.10 11.77
N THR A 153 -26.40 -3.65 10.73
CA THR A 153 -26.75 -2.22 10.57
C THR A 153 -27.60 -1.68 11.73
N ASN A 154 -28.37 -2.58 12.38
CA ASN A 154 -29.24 -2.23 13.52
C ASN A 154 -28.55 -2.41 14.88
N LYS A 155 -27.28 -2.84 14.93
CA LYS A 155 -26.54 -3.01 16.19
C LYS A 155 -25.85 -1.71 16.62
N ASN A 156 -26.12 -1.28 17.85
CA ASN A 156 -25.54 -0.05 18.41
C ASN A 156 -24.17 -0.27 19.08
N ASP A 157 -23.83 -1.49 19.43
CA ASP A 157 -22.65 -1.90 20.20
C ASP A 157 -21.39 -2.15 19.37
N LEU A 158 -21.45 -1.97 18.06
CA LEU A 158 -20.29 -2.09 17.20
C LEU A 158 -19.28 -0.98 17.49
N ASP A 159 -17.99 -1.34 17.59
CA ASP A 159 -16.91 -0.39 17.64
C ASP A 159 -16.68 0.35 16.30
N TYR A 160 -15.82 1.35 16.31
CA TYR A 160 -15.53 2.15 15.10
C TYR A 160 -14.92 1.33 13.96
N THR A 161 -14.07 0.35 14.27
CA THR A 161 -13.41 -0.52 13.28
C THR A 161 -14.44 -1.45 12.64
N GLN A 162 -15.28 -2.07 13.45
CA GLN A 162 -16.37 -2.91 12.99
C GLN A 162 -17.36 -2.14 12.10
N LYS A 163 -17.77 -0.93 12.53
CA LYS A 163 -18.63 -0.05 11.73
C LYS A 163 -17.98 0.33 10.41
N THR A 164 -16.67 0.56 10.39
CA THR A 164 -15.93 0.85 9.16
C THR A 164 -15.97 -0.33 8.19
N PHE A 165 -15.63 -1.54 8.65
CA PHE A 165 -15.67 -2.74 7.80
C PHE A 165 -17.09 -3.00 7.28
N LEU A 166 -18.11 -2.91 8.13
CA LEU A 166 -19.51 -3.06 7.74
C LEU A 166 -19.88 -2.10 6.59
N ASN A 167 -19.59 -0.82 6.76
CA ASN A 167 -19.99 0.20 5.79
C ASN A 167 -19.24 0.04 4.45
N PHE A 168 -17.93 -0.23 4.45
CA PHE A 168 -17.21 -0.46 3.21
C PHE A 168 -17.62 -1.77 2.51
N ALA A 169 -17.97 -2.82 3.27
CA ALA A 169 -18.50 -4.05 2.69
C ALA A 169 -19.86 -3.81 2.03
N LEU A 170 -20.79 -3.15 2.71
CA LEU A 170 -22.10 -2.81 2.14
C LEU A 170 -21.99 -1.85 0.96
N GLY A 171 -21.10 -0.86 1.03
CA GLY A 171 -20.83 0.04 -0.08
C GLY A 171 -20.43 -0.73 -1.35
N LYS A 172 -19.56 -1.75 -1.22
CA LYS A 172 -19.15 -2.61 -2.34
C LYS A 172 -20.27 -3.52 -2.83
N ILE A 173 -21.04 -4.13 -1.92
CA ILE A 173 -22.18 -4.98 -2.27
C ILE A 173 -23.19 -4.18 -3.08
N TYR A 174 -23.63 -3.02 -2.60
CA TYR A 174 -24.59 -2.20 -3.31
C TYR A 174 -24.03 -1.61 -4.64
N GLU A 175 -22.72 -1.37 -4.73
CA GLU A 175 -22.08 -1.05 -6.02
C GLU A 175 -22.26 -2.17 -7.03
N ASP A 176 -22.06 -3.43 -6.61
CA ASP A 176 -22.21 -4.59 -7.48
C ASP A 176 -23.68 -4.85 -7.88
N LEU A 177 -24.62 -4.54 -6.97
CA LEU A 177 -26.06 -4.61 -7.21
C LEU A 177 -26.60 -3.39 -8.00
N GLU A 178 -25.73 -2.48 -8.40
CA GLU A 178 -26.03 -1.26 -9.16
C GLU A 178 -26.97 -0.29 -8.42
N ASP A 179 -27.11 -0.40 -7.10
CA ASP A 179 -27.74 0.62 -6.26
C ASP A 179 -26.69 1.64 -5.81
N PHE A 180 -26.42 2.62 -6.67
CA PHE A 180 -25.37 3.60 -6.46
C PHE A 180 -25.68 4.60 -5.35
N ASP A 181 -26.95 4.77 -4.98
CA ASP A 181 -27.37 5.64 -3.87
C ASP A 181 -27.03 5.01 -2.53
N LEU A 182 -27.44 3.77 -2.32
CA LEU A 182 -27.07 3.02 -1.13
C LEU A 182 -25.57 2.78 -1.06
N SER A 183 -24.93 2.48 -2.19
CA SER A 183 -23.47 2.33 -2.26
C SER A 183 -22.76 3.60 -1.79
N PHE A 184 -23.12 4.76 -2.32
CA PHE A 184 -22.55 6.05 -1.89
C PHE A 184 -22.81 6.31 -0.39
N HIS A 185 -24.05 6.08 0.06
CA HIS A 185 -24.43 6.24 1.45
C HIS A 185 -23.50 5.47 2.40
N TYR A 186 -23.30 4.18 2.14
CA TYR A 186 -22.45 3.34 2.99
C TYR A 186 -20.97 3.73 2.89
N TYR A 187 -20.42 3.99 1.70
CA TYR A 187 -19.04 4.48 1.59
C TYR A 187 -18.85 5.79 2.35
N LYS A 188 -19.83 6.70 2.27
CA LYS A 188 -19.79 7.96 3.02
C LYS A 188 -19.83 7.74 4.52
N GLN A 189 -20.71 6.89 5.02
CA GLN A 189 -20.75 6.56 6.45
C GLN A 189 -19.43 5.97 6.97
N GLY A 190 -18.84 5.04 6.22
CA GLY A 190 -17.54 4.46 6.56
C GLY A 190 -16.42 5.51 6.64
N ASN A 191 -16.39 6.43 5.67
CA ASN A 191 -15.44 7.54 5.64
C ASN A 191 -15.70 8.57 6.74
N ASP A 192 -16.94 8.92 7.04
CA ASP A 192 -17.30 9.84 8.13
C ASP A 192 -16.82 9.32 9.51
N ILE A 193 -16.89 8.00 9.73
CA ILE A 193 -16.34 7.36 10.93
C ILE A 193 -14.82 7.52 10.97
N LYS A 194 -14.13 7.22 9.90
CA LYS A 194 -12.66 7.35 9.80
C LYS A 194 -12.20 8.80 9.96
N LYS A 195 -12.93 9.75 9.37
CA LYS A 195 -12.64 11.17 9.50
C LYS A 195 -12.69 11.65 10.94
N LYS A 196 -13.66 11.18 11.74
CA LYS A 196 -13.76 11.50 13.19
C LYS A 196 -12.58 10.98 14.00
N LEU A 197 -11.96 9.88 13.58
CA LEU A 197 -10.80 9.28 14.25
C LEU A 197 -9.46 9.88 13.79
N SER A 198 -9.46 10.58 12.65
CA SER A 198 -8.25 11.13 12.06
C SER A 198 -8.11 12.61 12.44
N PRO A 199 -6.93 13.04 12.93
CA PRO A 199 -6.69 14.45 13.14
C PRO A 199 -6.77 15.21 11.81
N ASN A 200 -7.30 16.45 11.84
CA ASN A 200 -7.28 17.31 10.67
C ASN A 200 -5.82 17.70 10.37
N ALA A 201 -5.27 17.13 9.33
CA ALA A 201 -3.87 17.33 8.91
C ALA A 201 -3.76 18.17 7.61
N SER A 202 -4.80 18.95 7.25
CA SER A 202 -4.81 19.75 6.02
C SER A 202 -3.70 20.80 6.00
N ILE A 203 -3.49 21.49 7.13
CA ILE A 203 -2.46 22.52 7.26
C ILE A 203 -1.05 21.90 7.20
N GLU A 204 -0.83 20.81 7.91
CA GLU A 204 0.45 20.09 7.90
C GLU A 204 0.76 19.57 6.49
N ARG A 205 -0.24 19.04 5.78
CA ARG A 205 -0.10 18.63 4.39
C ARG A 205 0.33 19.79 3.48
N LYS A 206 -0.35 20.93 3.54
CA LYS A 206 0.01 22.15 2.78
C LYS A 206 1.43 22.59 3.09
N ASN A 207 1.78 22.67 4.37
CA ASN A 207 3.11 23.09 4.83
C ASN A 207 4.18 22.13 4.32
N PHE A 208 3.92 20.83 4.32
CA PHE A 208 4.84 19.83 3.78
C PHE A 208 5.12 20.06 2.28
N PHE A 209 4.09 20.28 1.46
CA PHE A 209 4.26 20.54 0.02
C PHE A 209 5.01 21.86 -0.23
N LEU A 210 4.69 22.91 0.50
CA LEU A 210 5.40 24.19 0.43
C LEU A 210 6.87 24.07 0.84
N PHE A 211 7.14 23.35 1.94
CA PHE A 211 8.50 23.10 2.40
C PHE A 211 9.30 22.33 1.34
N THR A 212 8.74 21.28 0.78
CA THR A 212 9.38 20.48 -0.27
C THR A 212 9.74 21.33 -1.50
N LYS A 213 8.83 22.16 -1.98
CA LYS A 213 9.14 23.11 -3.07
C LYS A 213 10.25 24.09 -2.67
N LYS A 214 10.18 24.68 -1.47
CA LYS A 214 11.17 25.65 -0.98
C LYS A 214 12.58 25.07 -0.91
N GLN A 215 12.71 23.79 -0.53
CA GLN A 215 14.00 23.10 -0.52
C GLN A 215 14.67 23.10 -1.89
N PHE A 216 13.88 22.91 -2.97
CA PHE A 216 14.41 22.77 -4.33
C PHE A 216 14.33 24.05 -5.17
N LEU A 217 13.66 25.12 -4.73
CA LEU A 217 13.71 26.41 -5.40
C LEU A 217 15.14 26.98 -5.44
N LYS A 218 15.86 26.85 -4.32
CA LYS A 218 17.25 27.37 -4.16
C LYS A 218 18.32 26.33 -4.52
N TYR A 219 17.91 25.07 -4.68
CA TYR A 219 18.82 23.99 -4.97
C TYR A 219 19.00 23.87 -6.48
N ASP A 220 20.11 24.43 -7.01
CA ASP A 220 20.47 24.17 -8.38
C ASP A 220 20.97 22.74 -8.50
N ALA A 221 20.42 22.03 -9.50
CA ALA A 221 20.80 20.64 -9.76
C ALA A 221 22.33 20.54 -9.77
N ILE A 222 22.88 19.72 -8.90
CA ILE A 222 24.32 19.60 -8.74
C ILE A 222 24.90 19.12 -10.07
N LYS A 223 25.66 20.00 -10.73
CA LYS A 223 26.49 19.63 -11.89
C LYS A 223 27.57 18.59 -11.55
N ASN A 224 27.73 18.23 -10.28
CA ASN A 224 28.80 17.41 -9.75
C ASN A 224 28.34 16.41 -8.67
N ILE A 225 27.36 15.56 -8.93
CA ILE A 225 27.43 14.26 -8.28
C ILE A 225 28.56 13.56 -9.02
N GLN A 226 29.71 13.46 -8.36
CA GLN A 226 30.80 12.65 -8.86
C GLN A 226 30.30 11.20 -8.92
N THR A 227 29.80 10.81 -10.08
CA THR A 227 29.41 9.43 -10.41
C THR A 227 30.62 8.49 -10.46
N ASN A 228 31.80 8.99 -10.07
CA ASN A 228 33.10 8.32 -10.19
C ASN A 228 33.20 6.99 -9.40
N ASN A 229 32.20 6.64 -8.59
CA ASN A 229 32.14 5.35 -7.92
C ASN A 229 30.85 4.55 -8.21
N ILE A 230 30.03 4.95 -9.19
CA ILE A 230 28.83 4.19 -9.59
C ILE A 230 29.26 3.08 -10.56
N LYS A 231 29.95 2.07 -10.03
CA LYS A 231 30.25 0.81 -10.77
C LYS A 231 29.07 -0.19 -10.74
N ARG A 232 27.84 0.26 -10.51
CA ARG A 232 26.68 -0.63 -10.62
C ARG A 232 26.12 -0.51 -12.03
N THR A 233 26.51 -1.41 -12.92
CA THR A 233 25.90 -1.62 -14.24
C THR A 233 24.59 -2.39 -14.13
N LYS A 234 24.27 -2.95 -12.95
CA LYS A 234 23.07 -3.67 -12.58
C LYS A 234 22.30 -2.87 -11.51
N ASP A 235 21.05 -3.22 -11.32
CA ASP A 235 20.14 -2.64 -10.31
C ASP A 235 19.73 -1.19 -10.58
N LYS A 236 19.24 -0.90 -11.80
CA LYS A 236 18.72 0.43 -12.14
C LYS A 236 17.29 0.61 -11.60
N PRO A 237 17.05 1.62 -10.74
CA PRO A 237 15.74 1.86 -10.20
C PRO A 237 14.78 2.51 -11.20
N ILE A 238 13.57 1.97 -11.27
CA ILE A 238 12.41 2.55 -11.95
C ILE A 238 11.43 2.98 -10.85
N PHE A 239 11.21 4.28 -10.70
CA PHE A 239 10.24 4.82 -9.75
C PHE A 239 8.90 5.06 -10.44
N ILE A 240 7.84 4.37 -10.01
CA ILE A 240 6.48 4.61 -10.50
C ILE A 240 5.74 5.43 -9.46
N VAL A 241 5.34 6.64 -9.84
CA VAL A 241 4.73 7.63 -8.96
C VAL A 241 3.38 8.12 -9.50
N GLY A 242 2.56 8.69 -8.63
CA GLY A 242 1.27 9.27 -8.98
C GLY A 242 0.34 9.31 -7.77
N MET A 243 -0.93 9.65 -7.99
CA MET A 243 -1.92 9.49 -6.93
C MET A 243 -2.18 7.99 -6.66
N PRO A 244 -2.48 7.59 -5.42
CA PRO A 244 -3.05 6.26 -5.20
C PRO A 244 -4.27 6.05 -6.11
N ARG A 245 -4.47 4.84 -6.59
CA ARG A 245 -5.59 4.49 -7.49
C ARG A 245 -5.54 5.14 -8.88
N SER A 246 -4.41 5.71 -9.29
CA SER A 246 -4.22 6.20 -10.67
C SER A 246 -3.86 5.11 -11.68
N GLY A 247 -3.61 3.86 -11.23
CA GLY A 247 -3.20 2.73 -12.09
C GLY A 247 -1.72 2.37 -11.99
N THR A 248 -0.99 2.91 -11.01
CA THR A 248 0.45 2.61 -10.79
C THR A 248 0.74 1.12 -10.64
N THR A 249 -0.16 0.34 -10.02
CA THR A 249 -0.03 -1.11 -9.92
C THR A 249 -0.17 -1.81 -11.27
N LEU A 250 -1.01 -1.30 -12.19
CA LEU A 250 -1.12 -1.83 -13.54
C LEU A 250 0.19 -1.66 -14.30
N VAL A 251 0.78 -0.47 -14.25
CA VAL A 251 2.06 -0.19 -14.91
C VAL A 251 3.19 -1.05 -14.33
N GLU A 252 3.23 -1.20 -13.01
CA GLU A 252 4.19 -2.11 -12.37
C GLU A 252 4.00 -3.56 -12.85
N GLN A 253 2.76 -4.02 -12.94
CA GLN A 253 2.45 -5.39 -13.37
C GLN A 253 2.86 -5.62 -14.84
N ILE A 254 2.57 -4.67 -15.73
CA ILE A 254 2.99 -4.69 -17.12
C ILE A 254 4.52 -4.77 -17.21
N LEU A 255 5.22 -3.85 -16.56
CA LEU A 255 6.68 -3.77 -16.64
C LEU A 255 7.38 -4.97 -16.00
N SER A 256 6.87 -5.45 -14.85
CA SER A 256 7.44 -6.62 -14.17
C SER A 256 7.13 -7.96 -14.87
N SER A 257 6.39 -7.94 -15.97
CA SER A 257 6.24 -9.09 -16.87
C SER A 257 7.37 -9.20 -17.88
N HIS A 258 8.22 -8.18 -18.00
CA HIS A 258 9.45 -8.20 -18.79
C HIS A 258 10.56 -8.93 -18.02
N SER A 259 11.31 -9.82 -18.69
CA SER A 259 12.33 -10.69 -18.08
C SER A 259 13.50 -9.94 -17.42
N LYS A 260 13.71 -8.66 -17.77
CA LYS A 260 14.77 -7.80 -17.23
C LYS A 260 14.32 -6.91 -16.05
N ILE A 261 13.08 -6.99 -15.62
CA ILE A 261 12.50 -6.05 -14.64
C ILE A 261 11.89 -6.78 -13.46
N TYR A 262 12.40 -6.52 -12.26
CA TYR A 262 11.82 -7.02 -11.02
C TYR A 262 10.86 -6.01 -10.37
N GLY A 263 9.66 -6.42 -9.98
CA GLY A 263 8.68 -5.58 -9.29
C GLY A 263 8.78 -5.69 -7.78
N CYS A 264 9.29 -4.66 -7.10
CA CYS A 264 9.47 -4.65 -5.64
C CYS A 264 8.19 -4.23 -4.86
N GLY A 265 7.13 -3.77 -5.55
CA GLY A 265 5.95 -3.24 -4.88
C GLY A 265 6.17 -1.85 -4.27
N GLU A 266 5.49 -1.59 -3.14
CA GLU A 266 5.53 -0.29 -2.43
C GLU A 266 6.63 -0.28 -1.38
N LEU A 267 7.76 0.41 -1.68
CA LEU A 267 8.90 0.53 -0.79
C LEU A 267 8.88 1.87 -0.03
N PHE A 268 8.97 1.79 1.29
CA PHE A 268 9.11 3.00 2.14
C PHE A 268 10.54 3.50 2.26
N HIS A 269 11.49 2.96 1.47
CA HIS A 269 12.92 3.22 1.64
C HIS A 269 13.29 4.68 1.39
N ILE A 270 12.68 5.36 0.40
CA ILE A 270 12.90 6.79 0.17
C ILE A 270 12.42 7.62 1.37
N GLN A 271 11.18 7.41 1.82
CA GLN A 271 10.63 8.15 2.96
C GLN A 271 11.44 7.92 4.24
N ASN A 272 11.80 6.67 4.52
CA ASN A 272 12.61 6.31 5.69
C ASN A 272 14.04 6.89 5.59
N GLY A 273 14.65 6.87 4.40
CA GLY A 273 15.96 7.44 4.15
C GLY A 273 15.98 8.97 4.32
N ILE A 274 14.93 9.68 3.88
CA ILE A 274 14.76 11.12 4.11
C ILE A 274 14.62 11.44 5.61
N GLN A 275 13.95 10.58 6.38
CA GLN A 275 13.88 10.72 7.82
C GLN A 275 15.24 10.45 8.48
N HIS A 276 15.95 9.39 8.05
CA HIS A 276 17.28 9.02 8.53
C HIS A 276 18.29 10.16 8.33
N THR A 277 18.33 10.76 7.14
CA THR A 277 19.21 11.88 6.79
C THR A 277 18.74 13.24 7.33
N LYS A 278 17.58 13.28 8.01
CA LYS A 278 16.94 14.50 8.53
C LYS A 278 16.60 15.54 7.45
N MET A 279 16.53 15.17 6.18
CA MET A 279 16.16 16.11 5.10
C MET A 279 14.70 16.57 5.18
N HIS A 280 13.85 15.90 5.94
CA HIS A 280 12.47 16.33 6.19
C HIS A 280 12.36 17.62 7.04
N THR A 281 13.45 18.06 7.70
CA THR A 281 13.48 19.27 8.56
C THR A 281 14.66 20.19 8.26
N SER A 282 15.49 19.87 7.27
CA SER A 282 16.73 20.59 7.01
C SER A 282 16.98 20.76 5.52
N GLU A 283 17.98 21.57 5.17
CA GLU A 283 18.37 21.79 3.78
C GLU A 283 18.91 20.52 3.11
N VAL A 284 18.66 20.44 1.81
CA VAL A 284 19.20 19.40 0.92
C VAL A 284 20.65 19.77 0.57
N ASN A 285 21.56 18.82 0.65
CA ASN A 285 22.94 18.93 0.18
C ASN A 285 23.45 17.60 -0.35
N HIS A 286 24.60 17.62 -1.03
CA HIS A 286 25.16 16.43 -1.70
C HIS A 286 25.49 15.28 -0.72
N ILE A 287 25.94 15.58 0.52
CA ILE A 287 26.27 14.55 1.52
C ILE A 287 24.99 13.76 1.88
N LYS A 288 23.93 14.47 2.24
CA LYS A 288 22.65 13.85 2.61
C LYS A 288 22.01 13.08 1.45
N LEU A 289 22.17 13.57 0.21
CA LEU A 289 21.70 12.87 -0.97
C LEU A 289 22.47 11.56 -1.20
N ASN A 290 23.79 11.55 -0.99
CA ASN A 290 24.60 10.35 -1.02
C ASN A 290 24.23 9.39 0.12
N ASP A 291 23.99 9.90 1.32
CA ASP A 291 23.54 9.09 2.46
C ASP A 291 22.17 8.47 2.19
N LEU A 292 21.25 9.21 1.55
CA LEU A 292 19.95 8.68 1.11
C LEU A 292 20.14 7.52 0.10
N ARG A 293 21.03 7.71 -0.89
CA ARG A 293 21.37 6.68 -1.87
C ARG A 293 21.91 5.41 -1.20
N ASN A 294 22.90 5.57 -0.30
CA ASN A 294 23.50 4.46 0.42
C ASN A 294 22.48 3.72 1.30
N TYR A 295 21.64 4.48 2.02
CA TYR A 295 20.56 3.92 2.82
C TYR A 295 19.60 3.10 1.95
N TYR A 296 19.20 3.63 0.80
CA TYR A 296 18.25 2.99 -0.11
C TYR A 296 18.80 1.67 -0.65
N PHE A 297 19.99 1.67 -1.24
CA PHE A 297 20.58 0.46 -1.81
C PHE A 297 20.91 -0.60 -0.77
N LYS A 298 21.33 -0.22 0.44
CA LYS A 298 21.52 -1.16 1.54
C LYS A 298 20.25 -1.95 1.86
N ASN A 299 19.07 -1.33 1.73
CA ASN A 299 17.80 -2.02 1.94
C ASN A 299 17.37 -2.84 0.70
N ILE A 300 17.71 -2.40 -0.51
CA ILE A 300 17.47 -3.15 -1.75
C ILE A 300 18.30 -4.44 -1.80
N GLU A 301 19.55 -4.41 -1.34
CA GLU A 301 20.43 -5.60 -1.29
C GLU A 301 19.84 -6.78 -0.51
N THR A 302 18.90 -6.52 0.39
CA THR A 302 18.18 -7.58 1.11
C THR A 302 17.12 -8.28 0.26
N MET A 303 16.77 -7.71 -0.90
CA MET A 303 15.78 -8.23 -1.85
C MET A 303 16.54 -8.99 -2.93
N ASN A 304 16.62 -10.30 -2.82
CA ASN A 304 17.40 -11.14 -3.73
C ASN A 304 16.70 -11.26 -5.09
N PHE A 305 17.12 -10.48 -6.10
CA PHE A 305 16.67 -10.55 -7.49
C PHE A 305 17.87 -10.50 -8.46
N SER A 306 17.67 -10.97 -9.69
CA SER A 306 18.74 -11.14 -10.70
C SER A 306 18.62 -10.18 -11.88
N GLU A 307 17.50 -9.48 -11.98
CA GLU A 307 17.13 -8.60 -13.08
C GLU A 307 17.98 -7.33 -13.13
N ASP A 308 18.12 -6.74 -14.33
CA ASP A 308 18.93 -5.54 -14.54
C ASP A 308 18.25 -4.27 -14.00
N TYR A 309 16.91 -4.29 -13.91
CA TYR A 309 16.07 -3.19 -13.41
C TYR A 309 15.19 -3.67 -12.27
N PHE A 310 14.86 -2.78 -11.35
CA PHE A 310 13.83 -3.02 -10.36
C PHE A 310 12.89 -1.84 -10.22
N ILE A 311 11.63 -2.13 -9.91
CA ILE A 311 10.58 -1.12 -9.75
C ILE A 311 10.34 -0.85 -8.27
N ASP A 312 10.47 0.40 -7.86
CA ASP A 312 9.87 0.94 -6.63
C ASP A 312 8.57 1.65 -7.01
N LYS A 313 7.46 0.94 -6.87
CA LYS A 313 6.14 1.50 -7.13
C LYS A 313 5.55 2.00 -5.82
N MET A 314 6.04 3.12 -5.33
CA MET A 314 5.46 3.86 -4.23
C MET A 314 4.80 5.13 -4.77
N PRO A 315 3.46 5.17 -4.92
CA PRO A 315 2.76 6.32 -5.48
C PRO A 315 3.21 7.63 -4.85
N PHE A 316 3.36 7.67 -3.54
CA PHE A 316 3.75 8.85 -2.77
C PHE A 316 5.18 9.36 -2.98
N ASN A 317 6.03 8.61 -3.66
CA ASN A 317 7.37 9.07 -4.00
C ASN A 317 7.37 10.32 -4.89
N PHE A 318 6.21 10.69 -5.49
CA PHE A 318 6.06 11.98 -6.16
C PHE A 318 6.42 13.17 -5.26
N ARG A 319 6.21 13.04 -3.95
CA ARG A 319 6.57 14.06 -2.95
C ARG A 319 8.08 14.29 -2.83
N PHE A 320 8.87 13.33 -3.26
CA PHE A 320 10.32 13.27 -3.05
C PHE A 320 11.12 13.25 -4.37
N LEU A 321 10.51 13.59 -5.51
CA LEU A 321 11.19 13.50 -6.82
C LEU A 321 12.46 14.34 -6.89
N GLY A 322 12.50 15.51 -6.25
CA GLY A 322 13.74 16.28 -6.17
C GLY A 322 14.88 15.53 -5.47
N HIS A 323 14.57 14.79 -4.39
CA HIS A 323 15.55 13.96 -3.69
C HIS A 323 15.94 12.75 -4.56
N ILE A 324 14.96 12.09 -5.20
CA ILE A 324 15.18 10.91 -6.04
C ILE A 324 16.06 11.27 -7.24
N ILE A 325 15.72 12.30 -8.00
CA ILE A 325 16.46 12.71 -9.20
C ILE A 325 17.93 13.05 -8.89
N ASN A 326 18.16 13.67 -7.73
CA ASN A 326 19.51 14.06 -7.34
C ASN A 326 20.29 12.95 -6.62
N SER A 327 19.63 11.98 -5.96
CA SER A 327 20.30 10.82 -5.35
C SER A 327 20.52 9.67 -6.35
N PHE A 328 19.66 9.54 -7.36
CA PHE A 328 19.67 8.45 -8.34
C PHE A 328 19.60 9.01 -9.77
N PRO A 329 20.70 9.64 -10.28
CA PRO A 329 20.69 10.27 -11.60
C PRO A 329 20.43 9.28 -12.75
N GLU A 330 20.73 7.99 -12.54
CA GLU A 330 20.45 6.88 -13.46
C GLU A 330 19.00 6.38 -13.43
N SER A 331 18.20 6.82 -12.47
CA SER A 331 16.84 6.34 -12.31
C SER A 331 15.91 6.74 -13.45
N ILE A 332 14.97 5.87 -13.73
CA ILE A 332 13.83 6.15 -14.61
C ILE A 332 12.63 6.50 -13.73
N ILE A 333 11.95 7.59 -14.07
CA ILE A 333 10.78 8.05 -13.33
C ILE A 333 9.57 8.02 -14.24
N ILE A 334 8.55 7.28 -13.86
CA ILE A 334 7.28 7.15 -14.57
C ILE A 334 6.20 7.76 -13.69
N HIS A 335 5.59 8.83 -14.18
CA HIS A 335 4.47 9.49 -13.52
C HIS A 335 3.17 9.11 -14.19
N LEU A 336 2.30 8.42 -13.46
CA LEU A 336 1.01 8.00 -13.98
C LEU A 336 -0.07 9.01 -13.62
N ARG A 337 -0.68 9.60 -14.65
CA ARG A 337 -1.81 10.51 -14.57
C ARG A 337 -3.10 9.77 -14.87
N ARG A 338 -4.18 10.21 -14.26
CA ARG A 338 -5.53 9.71 -14.50
C ARG A 338 -6.55 10.83 -14.26
N ASP A 339 -7.73 10.72 -14.86
CA ASP A 339 -8.86 11.61 -14.61
C ASP A 339 -8.99 11.92 -13.11
N PRO A 340 -9.04 13.22 -12.71
CA PRO A 340 -9.04 13.61 -11.32
C PRO A 340 -10.26 13.10 -10.54
N ILE A 341 -11.46 13.14 -11.14
CA ILE A 341 -12.69 12.69 -10.47
C ILE A 341 -12.67 11.18 -10.31
N ALA A 342 -12.25 10.43 -11.35
CA ALA A 342 -12.10 8.97 -11.28
C ALA A 342 -11.08 8.56 -10.19
N THR A 343 -9.97 9.29 -10.11
CA THR A 343 -8.94 9.04 -9.11
C THR A 343 -9.45 9.32 -7.70
N CYS A 344 -10.05 10.48 -7.47
CA CYS A 344 -10.59 10.87 -6.18
C CYS A 344 -11.71 9.93 -5.74
N TRP A 345 -12.67 9.61 -6.62
CA TRP A 345 -13.74 8.67 -6.30
C TRP A 345 -13.19 7.27 -5.96
N SER A 346 -12.20 6.78 -6.71
CA SER A 346 -11.56 5.50 -6.43
C SER A 346 -10.82 5.48 -5.08
N ASN A 347 -10.22 6.59 -4.68
CA ASN A 347 -9.64 6.74 -3.35
C ASN A 347 -10.70 6.72 -2.25
N PHE A 348 -11.79 7.49 -2.43
CA PHE A 348 -12.89 7.58 -1.45
C PHE A 348 -13.55 6.23 -1.17
N LYS A 349 -13.69 5.37 -2.18
CA LYS A 349 -14.24 4.01 -2.04
C LYS A 349 -13.28 3.00 -1.41
N THR A 350 -12.03 3.37 -1.18
CA THR A 350 -11.02 2.44 -0.68
C THR A 350 -10.81 2.64 0.81
N ASN A 351 -10.99 1.57 1.59
CA ASN A 351 -10.68 1.59 3.03
C ASN A 351 -9.16 1.49 3.22
N PHE A 352 -8.47 2.62 3.26
CA PHE A 352 -7.03 2.66 3.56
C PHE A 352 -6.78 2.65 5.07
N ASP A 353 -5.83 1.83 5.53
CA ASP A 353 -5.44 1.77 6.95
C ASP A 353 -4.32 2.76 7.30
N ASP A 354 -3.69 3.41 6.30
CA ASP A 354 -2.60 4.37 6.52
C ASP A 354 -3.15 5.77 6.85
N VAL A 355 -2.73 6.30 8.00
CA VAL A 355 -3.07 7.68 8.45
C VAL A 355 -2.63 8.75 7.45
N GLN A 356 -1.56 8.50 6.67
CA GLN A 356 -1.12 9.42 5.62
C GLN A 356 -2.17 9.61 4.51
N LEU A 357 -3.09 8.65 4.38
CA LEU A 357 -4.21 8.65 3.43
C LEU A 357 -5.51 9.20 4.02
N SER A 358 -5.49 9.77 5.24
CA SER A 358 -6.70 10.30 5.89
C SER A 358 -7.47 11.34 5.08
N TYR A 359 -6.80 12.03 4.16
CA TYR A 359 -7.46 12.95 3.21
C TYR A 359 -8.46 12.24 2.28
N SER A 360 -8.33 10.92 2.09
CA SER A 360 -9.26 10.14 1.26
C SER A 360 -10.63 9.93 1.91
N ASN A 361 -10.75 10.24 3.20
CA ASN A 361 -12.01 10.07 3.94
C ASN A 361 -13.00 11.24 3.74
N ASP A 362 -12.63 12.25 2.96
CA ASP A 362 -13.49 13.39 2.66
C ASP A 362 -13.27 13.87 1.22
N LEU A 363 -14.35 14.09 0.46
CA LEU A 363 -14.26 14.45 -0.95
C LEU A 363 -13.60 15.81 -1.17
N LEU A 364 -13.83 16.78 -0.28
CA LEU A 364 -13.20 18.11 -0.40
C LEU A 364 -11.70 18.06 -0.07
N GLU A 365 -11.33 17.40 1.05
CA GLU A 365 -9.93 17.22 1.41
C GLU A 365 -9.16 16.45 0.32
N LEU A 366 -9.82 15.48 -0.31
CA LEU A 366 -9.28 14.71 -1.42
C LEU A 366 -9.00 15.58 -2.65
N ALA A 367 -9.96 16.45 -3.01
CA ALA A 367 -9.79 17.39 -4.10
C ALA A 367 -8.67 18.41 -3.81
N GLU A 368 -8.59 18.93 -2.58
CA GLU A 368 -7.50 19.81 -2.14
C GLU A 368 -6.14 19.11 -2.26
N TYR A 369 -6.06 17.87 -1.79
CA TYR A 369 -4.81 17.09 -1.89
C TYR A 369 -4.41 16.82 -3.34
N PHE A 370 -5.38 16.52 -4.21
CA PHE A 370 -5.11 16.33 -5.64
C PHE A 370 -4.55 17.61 -6.28
N LYS A 371 -5.08 18.80 -5.92
CA LYS A 371 -4.54 20.09 -6.38
C LYS A 371 -3.10 20.31 -5.91
N LEU A 372 -2.80 19.99 -4.65
CA LEU A 372 -1.43 20.08 -4.12
C LEU A 372 -0.49 19.12 -4.86
N TYR A 373 -0.94 17.89 -5.12
CA TYR A 373 -0.19 16.92 -5.90
C TYR A 373 0.10 17.43 -7.31
N LYS A 374 -0.91 17.90 -8.04
CA LYS A 374 -0.77 18.44 -9.40
C LYS A 374 0.22 19.61 -9.44
N ASP A 375 0.06 20.58 -8.53
CA ASP A 375 0.92 21.74 -8.41
C ASP A 375 2.38 21.36 -8.08
N LEU A 376 2.61 20.30 -7.29
CA LEU A 376 3.94 19.79 -7.03
C LEU A 376 4.54 19.08 -8.25
N MET A 377 3.74 18.30 -8.99
CA MET A 377 4.22 17.65 -10.21
C MET A 377 4.56 18.66 -11.31
N ASP A 378 3.74 19.70 -11.47
CA ASP A 378 4.03 20.81 -12.38
C ASP A 378 5.35 21.53 -12.01
N PHE A 379 5.61 21.69 -10.70
CA PHE A 379 6.88 22.21 -10.21
C PHE A 379 8.06 21.30 -10.57
N TRP A 380 7.93 19.97 -10.39
CA TRP A 380 8.98 19.01 -10.72
C TRP A 380 9.29 18.97 -12.20
N ASN A 381 8.28 18.98 -13.05
CA ASN A 381 8.44 19.01 -14.51
C ASN A 381 9.18 20.28 -14.99
N LYS A 382 8.91 21.43 -14.36
CA LYS A 382 9.62 22.68 -14.64
C LYS A 382 11.07 22.66 -14.13
N LYS A 383 11.28 22.10 -12.93
CA LYS A 383 12.62 22.06 -12.32
C LYS A 383 13.56 21.04 -12.96
N PHE A 384 13.01 19.92 -13.43
CA PHE A 384 13.77 18.81 -14.02
C PHE A 384 13.21 18.40 -15.38
N PRO A 385 13.33 19.26 -16.40
CA PRO A 385 12.74 19.00 -17.71
C PRO A 385 13.32 17.72 -18.34
N GLY A 386 12.43 16.87 -18.90
CA GLY A 386 12.79 15.62 -19.57
C GLY A 386 13.18 14.46 -18.63
N ARG A 387 13.12 14.63 -17.31
CA ARG A 387 13.48 13.57 -16.35
C ARG A 387 12.30 12.69 -15.92
N ILE A 388 11.07 13.09 -16.21
CA ILE A 388 9.85 12.40 -15.79
C ILE A 388 9.08 11.98 -17.04
N TYR A 389 8.85 10.69 -17.20
CA TYR A 389 7.99 10.16 -18.26
C TYR A 389 6.53 10.25 -17.82
N GLU A 390 5.76 11.05 -18.55
CA GLU A 390 4.32 11.19 -18.30
C GLU A 390 3.54 10.10 -19.04
N LEU A 391 2.78 9.29 -18.31
CA LEU A 391 1.91 8.27 -18.85
C LEU A 391 0.46 8.55 -18.42
N THR A 392 -0.47 8.58 -19.35
CA THR A 392 -1.89 8.76 -19.06
C THR A 392 -2.56 7.39 -18.98
N TYR A 393 -3.26 7.15 -17.87
CA TYR A 393 -3.97 5.88 -17.64
C TYR A 393 -4.99 5.59 -18.74
N GLU A 394 -5.75 6.58 -19.16
CA GLU A 394 -6.77 6.47 -20.21
C GLU A 394 -6.16 6.04 -21.56
N GLU A 395 -5.02 6.64 -21.95
CA GLU A 395 -4.29 6.24 -23.16
C GLU A 395 -3.77 4.83 -23.08
N LEU A 396 -3.24 4.44 -21.90
CA LEU A 396 -2.74 3.07 -21.67
C LEU A 396 -3.85 2.04 -21.82
N ILE A 397 -5.05 2.27 -21.25
CA ILE A 397 -6.14 1.30 -21.34
C ILE A 397 -6.82 1.25 -22.71
N GLU A 398 -6.79 2.36 -23.46
CA GLU A 398 -7.32 2.41 -24.83
C GLU A 398 -6.37 1.77 -25.84
N ASN A 399 -5.06 1.99 -25.68
CA ASN A 399 -4.02 1.62 -26.63
C ASN A 399 -2.87 0.85 -25.93
N GLN A 400 -3.22 -0.24 -25.21
CA GLN A 400 -2.29 -0.98 -24.34
C GLN A 400 -0.95 -1.27 -25.01
N GLU A 401 -0.95 -1.92 -26.17
CA GLU A 401 0.28 -2.32 -26.85
C GLU A 401 1.14 -1.13 -27.24
N LYS A 402 0.53 -0.11 -27.87
CA LYS A 402 1.24 1.09 -28.31
C LYS A 402 1.93 1.80 -27.14
N GLU A 403 1.20 2.05 -26.06
CA GLU A 403 1.73 2.77 -24.90
C GLU A 403 2.74 1.92 -24.12
N THR A 404 2.54 0.60 -24.04
CA THR A 404 3.50 -0.31 -23.43
C THR A 404 4.81 -0.36 -24.23
N ARG A 405 4.73 -0.47 -25.58
CA ARG A 405 5.92 -0.44 -26.45
C ARG A 405 6.70 0.89 -26.31
N ARG A 406 5.98 2.03 -26.23
CA ARG A 406 6.61 3.34 -25.99
C ARG A 406 7.34 3.38 -24.65
N LEU A 407 6.73 2.81 -23.61
CA LEU A 407 7.29 2.76 -22.26
C LEU A 407 8.52 1.86 -22.18
N ILE A 408 8.49 0.66 -22.78
CA ILE A 408 9.62 -0.28 -22.86
C ILE A 408 10.78 0.37 -23.63
N ASN A 409 10.49 1.02 -24.76
CA ASN A 409 11.51 1.75 -25.53
C ASN A 409 12.13 2.93 -24.75
N TYR A 410 11.31 3.66 -23.95
CA TYR A 410 11.82 4.73 -23.08
C TYR A 410 12.77 4.20 -22.00
N ILE A 411 12.51 3.00 -21.46
CA ILE A 411 13.38 2.31 -20.51
C ILE A 411 14.68 1.86 -21.20
N GLY A 412 14.68 1.70 -22.53
CA GLY A 412 15.83 1.23 -23.33
C GLY A 412 15.93 -0.29 -23.39
N LEU A 413 14.78 -0.98 -23.35
CA LEU A 413 14.69 -2.44 -23.41
C LEU A 413 14.08 -2.90 -24.74
N GLU A 414 14.42 -4.12 -25.15
CA GLU A 414 13.78 -4.81 -26.26
C GLU A 414 12.36 -5.19 -25.88
N TRP A 415 11.50 -5.33 -26.89
CA TRP A 415 10.10 -5.69 -26.67
C TRP A 415 9.93 -7.16 -26.27
N GLU A 416 9.07 -7.43 -25.30
CA GLU A 416 8.61 -8.78 -24.93
C GLU A 416 7.07 -8.81 -24.89
N GLU A 417 6.47 -9.82 -25.55
CA GLU A 417 5.00 -10.01 -25.61
C GLU A 417 4.38 -10.27 -24.22
N SER A 418 5.16 -10.82 -23.29
CA SER A 418 4.75 -11.03 -21.89
C SER A 418 4.23 -9.76 -21.21
N CYS A 419 4.65 -8.58 -21.67
CA CYS A 419 4.14 -7.31 -21.18
C CYS A 419 2.65 -7.07 -21.50
N LEU A 420 2.11 -7.70 -22.57
CA LEU A 420 0.67 -7.64 -22.89
C LEU A 420 -0.13 -8.62 -22.04
N ASP A 421 0.48 -9.74 -21.67
CA ASP A 421 -0.12 -10.78 -20.85
C ASP A 421 0.15 -10.60 -19.35
N PHE A 422 0.33 -9.36 -18.91
CA PHE A 422 0.67 -8.98 -17.54
C PHE A 422 -0.26 -9.61 -16.48
N HIS A 423 -1.51 -9.90 -16.82
CA HIS A 423 -2.50 -10.54 -15.95
C HIS A 423 -2.14 -12.00 -15.58
N LEU A 424 -1.27 -12.65 -16.36
CA LEU A 424 -0.72 -13.99 -16.08
C LEU A 424 0.50 -13.95 -15.15
N ASN A 425 1.05 -12.77 -14.85
CA ASN A 425 2.17 -12.66 -13.93
C ASN A 425 1.74 -12.95 -12.49
N ASN A 426 2.29 -14.03 -11.92
CA ASN A 426 1.90 -14.58 -10.60
C ASN A 426 2.61 -13.94 -9.39
N ARG A 427 3.33 -12.83 -9.58
CA ARG A 427 3.98 -12.15 -8.45
C ARG A 427 2.97 -11.76 -7.38
N VAL A 428 3.42 -11.66 -6.14
CA VAL A 428 2.59 -11.20 -5.02
C VAL A 428 2.28 -9.71 -5.15
N ILE A 429 1.02 -9.33 -5.02
CA ILE A 429 0.57 -7.93 -5.15
C ILE A 429 -0.15 -7.49 -3.88
N LYS A 430 0.52 -6.64 -3.08
CA LYS A 430 0.00 -6.10 -1.81
C LYS A 430 -0.61 -4.70 -1.95
N THR A 431 -1.54 -4.51 -2.87
CA THR A 431 -2.18 -3.21 -3.05
C THR A 431 -3.69 -3.34 -3.08
N ALA A 432 -4.39 -2.24 -2.87
CA ALA A 432 -5.84 -2.17 -3.03
C ALA A 432 -6.33 -2.51 -4.45
N SER A 433 -5.42 -2.62 -5.43
CA SER A 433 -5.71 -2.97 -6.82
C SER A 433 -5.32 -4.41 -7.17
N SER A 434 -4.95 -5.26 -6.18
CA SER A 434 -4.39 -6.59 -6.42
C SER A 434 -5.27 -7.51 -7.26
N THR A 435 -6.57 -7.48 -7.07
CA THR A 435 -7.53 -8.28 -7.86
C THR A 435 -7.71 -7.72 -9.27
N GLN A 436 -7.77 -6.38 -9.41
CA GLN A 436 -8.04 -5.71 -10.68
C GLN A 436 -6.93 -5.94 -11.73
N VAL A 437 -5.67 -6.00 -11.31
CA VAL A 437 -4.53 -6.16 -12.23
C VAL A 437 -4.26 -7.62 -12.61
N ARG A 438 -5.07 -8.55 -12.14
CA ARG A 438 -5.06 -9.96 -12.55
C ARG A 438 -6.10 -10.29 -13.64
N GLU A 439 -6.83 -9.28 -14.06
CA GLU A 439 -7.75 -9.33 -15.17
C GLU A 439 -7.18 -8.57 -16.37
N LYS A 440 -7.61 -8.93 -17.58
CA LYS A 440 -7.28 -8.15 -18.78
C LYS A 440 -7.76 -6.72 -18.63
N ILE A 441 -7.12 -5.80 -19.32
CA ILE A 441 -7.48 -4.39 -19.27
C ILE A 441 -8.95 -4.20 -19.61
N PHE A 442 -9.66 -3.54 -18.71
CA PHE A 442 -11.06 -3.21 -18.88
C PHE A 442 -11.20 -1.76 -19.33
N LYS A 443 -11.68 -1.57 -20.54
CA LYS A 443 -11.98 -0.24 -21.10
C LYS A 443 -13.06 0.46 -20.28
N ASN A 444 -13.08 1.79 -20.30
CA ASN A 444 -14.05 2.63 -19.59
C ASN A 444 -13.96 2.61 -18.05
N SER A 445 -12.90 2.05 -17.46
CA SER A 445 -12.74 2.04 -16.00
C SER A 445 -12.68 3.43 -15.37
N SER A 446 -12.20 4.45 -16.11
CA SER A 446 -12.19 5.85 -15.68
C SER A 446 -13.56 6.52 -15.75
N LEU A 447 -14.56 5.93 -16.43
CA LEU A 447 -15.91 6.48 -16.54
C LEU A 447 -16.87 5.93 -15.46
N LYS A 448 -16.46 4.96 -14.67
CA LYS A 448 -17.33 4.33 -13.65
C LYS A 448 -17.86 5.31 -12.61
N TRP A 449 -17.15 6.39 -12.33
CA TRP A 449 -17.62 7.42 -11.41
C TRP A 449 -18.91 8.13 -11.88
N LYS A 450 -19.19 8.16 -13.20
CA LYS A 450 -20.41 8.77 -13.74
C LYS A 450 -21.69 8.14 -13.21
N LYS A 451 -21.64 6.88 -12.78
CA LYS A 451 -22.77 6.21 -12.10
C LYS A 451 -23.12 6.87 -10.75
N TYR A 452 -22.20 7.65 -10.19
CA TYR A 452 -22.34 8.41 -8.94
C TYR A 452 -22.42 9.93 -9.18
N ASP A 453 -22.68 10.37 -10.42
CA ASP A 453 -22.57 11.77 -10.84
C ASP A 453 -23.27 12.76 -9.90
N LYS A 454 -24.52 12.45 -9.49
CA LYS A 454 -25.31 13.29 -8.58
C LYS A 454 -24.74 13.44 -7.16
N HIS A 455 -23.83 12.56 -6.76
CA HIS A 455 -23.18 12.60 -5.43
C HIS A 455 -21.81 13.27 -5.45
N LEU A 456 -21.26 13.56 -6.64
CA LEU A 456 -19.88 14.00 -6.81
C LEU A 456 -19.76 15.48 -7.23
N ASP A 457 -20.80 16.28 -7.02
CA ASP A 457 -20.77 17.72 -7.32
C ASP A 457 -19.62 18.44 -6.59
N VAL A 458 -19.33 18.02 -5.35
CA VAL A 458 -18.19 18.55 -4.59
C VAL A 458 -16.87 18.38 -5.36
N LEU A 459 -16.65 17.24 -6.02
CA LEU A 459 -15.46 17.00 -6.84
C LEU A 459 -15.53 17.75 -8.18
N LYS A 460 -16.70 17.69 -8.88
CA LYS A 460 -16.88 18.33 -10.18
C LYS A 460 -16.62 19.84 -10.13
N ASN A 461 -17.02 20.47 -9.04
CA ASN A 461 -16.81 21.91 -8.84
C ASN A 461 -15.34 22.27 -8.52
N GLN A 462 -14.47 21.29 -8.33
CA GLN A 462 -13.06 21.51 -8.01
C GLN A 462 -12.13 21.32 -9.21
N PHE A 463 -12.58 20.62 -10.25
CA PHE A 463 -11.77 20.25 -11.43
C PHE A 463 -12.42 20.70 -12.73
#